data_0d8108191f54aa854cc1172341e5c5cf
#
_entry.id   0d8108191f54aa854cc1172341e5c5cf
#
_cell.length_a   1.000
_cell.length_b   1.000
_cell.length_c   1.000
_cell.angle_alpha   90.00
_cell.angle_beta   90.00
_cell.angle_gamma   90.00
#
_symmetry.space_group_name_H-M   'P 1'
#
loop_
_entity.id
_entity.type
_entity.pdbx_description
1 polymer ?
#
loop_
_entity_poly.entity_id
_entity_poly.type
_entity_poly.pdbx_seq_one_letter_code
_entity_poly.pdbx_strand_id
1 'polypeptide(L)'
;MTLFFVLAALLLLGIMVMVHECGHFFAARLTGIPVKGFGIGFGPKLFSRKSKKTGTEYVLRLIPAGGYCSFYGEDEVDGKGQNDPRNLNNAAVWKRLLTILMGPVMNFVLAFVVAVGVFMSIGETVDVRYGYVHIESVAEGGAAKEAGILPGDIIMLVNDQDMMGLADDGEQFKALSMIDSFREGDEPLKMTVERNGEMTDVFVTPRLDAAENRMMVGISCRIELEEIKEDCSLIRAVELSADYCVTTGGLILDALKGLVTTGEGLNETGGPVRIIETITTATRDYGFLAYLELLIAISVNLGLVNLLPIPGLDGSRAVFLLIEGIFRKPVPRNVEAYIHLAGYLVLFGILIFFTYRDILHLFR
;
A
#
# COMPACT_ATOMS: atom_id res chain seq x y z
N MET A 1 18.80 15.93 3.09
CA MET A 1 18.18 14.63 3.50
C MET A 1 16.84 14.38 2.78
N THR A 2 15.90 15.31 2.74
CA THR A 2 14.60 15.11 2.08
C THR A 2 14.69 14.66 0.61
N LEU A 3 15.61 15.24 -0.17
CA LEU A 3 15.80 14.86 -1.59
C LEU A 3 16.19 13.39 -1.76
N PHE A 4 17.03 12.84 -0.87
CA PHE A 4 17.42 11.42 -0.92
C PHE A 4 16.20 10.50 -0.76
N PHE A 5 15.32 10.76 0.20
CA PHE A 5 14.14 9.94 0.43
C PHE A 5 13.09 10.07 -0.68
N VAL A 6 12.95 11.27 -1.26
CA VAL A 6 12.10 11.47 -2.45
C VAL A 6 12.62 10.67 -3.64
N LEU A 7 13.95 10.66 -3.86
CA LEU A 7 14.55 9.85 -4.92
C LEU A 7 14.37 8.34 -4.65
N ALA A 8 14.47 7.92 -3.38
CA ALA A 8 14.19 6.53 -2.99
C ALA A 8 12.73 6.15 -3.27
N ALA A 9 11.77 7.04 -2.96
CA ALA A 9 10.36 6.81 -3.27
C ALA A 9 10.10 6.69 -4.78
N LEU A 10 10.69 7.57 -5.59
CA LEU A 10 10.62 7.49 -7.05
C LEU A 10 11.25 6.21 -7.60
N LEU A 11 12.36 5.78 -7.01
CA LEU A 11 13.03 4.53 -7.36
C LEU A 11 12.13 3.32 -7.05
N LEU A 12 11.48 3.30 -5.88
CA LEU A 12 10.54 2.25 -5.49
C LEU A 12 9.42 2.12 -6.53
N LEU A 13 8.74 3.21 -6.85
CA LEU A 13 7.69 3.24 -7.87
C LEU A 13 8.23 2.79 -9.25
N GLY A 14 9.43 3.26 -9.61
CA GLY A 14 10.08 2.86 -10.87
C GLY A 14 10.38 1.36 -10.95
N ILE A 15 10.86 0.75 -9.86
CA ILE A 15 11.12 -0.70 -9.78
C ILE A 15 9.82 -1.50 -9.98
N MET A 16 8.74 -1.12 -9.29
CA MET A 16 7.47 -1.83 -9.40
C MET A 16 6.90 -1.79 -10.81
N VAL A 17 6.89 -0.62 -11.45
CA VAL A 17 6.43 -0.50 -12.84
C VAL A 17 7.37 -1.25 -13.79
N MET A 18 8.68 -1.18 -13.59
CA MET A 18 9.64 -1.93 -14.40
C MET A 18 9.42 -3.45 -14.30
N VAL A 19 9.20 -3.98 -13.10
CA VAL A 19 8.92 -5.41 -12.89
C VAL A 19 7.61 -5.82 -13.54
N HIS A 20 6.58 -4.98 -13.46
CA HIS A 20 5.32 -5.15 -14.17
C HIS A 20 5.54 -5.28 -15.69
N GLU A 21 6.23 -4.32 -16.29
CA GLU A 21 6.53 -4.33 -17.74
C GLU A 21 7.41 -5.52 -18.14
N CYS A 22 8.32 -5.94 -17.25
CA CYS A 22 9.09 -7.17 -17.44
C CYS A 22 8.19 -8.40 -17.52
N GLY A 23 7.08 -8.43 -16.78
CA GLY A 23 6.09 -9.51 -16.86
C GLY A 23 5.54 -9.67 -18.27
N HIS A 24 5.05 -8.61 -18.86
CA HIS A 24 4.58 -8.58 -20.25
C HIS A 24 5.67 -8.98 -21.24
N PHE A 25 6.86 -8.41 -21.06
CA PHE A 25 8.01 -8.67 -21.92
C PHE A 25 8.43 -10.14 -21.91
N PHE A 26 8.62 -10.75 -20.74
CA PHE A 26 9.04 -12.14 -20.62
C PHE A 26 7.97 -13.11 -21.12
N ALA A 27 6.70 -12.88 -20.80
CA ALA A 27 5.60 -13.70 -21.28
C ALA A 27 5.48 -13.64 -22.81
N ALA A 28 5.58 -12.46 -23.42
CA ALA A 28 5.59 -12.30 -24.86
C ALA A 28 6.74 -13.08 -25.51
N ARG A 29 7.94 -13.02 -24.91
CA ARG A 29 9.10 -13.76 -25.38
C ARG A 29 8.91 -15.26 -25.30
N LEU A 30 8.38 -15.77 -24.18
CA LEU A 30 8.11 -17.19 -23.98
C LEU A 30 7.03 -17.73 -24.92
N THR A 31 6.02 -16.92 -25.23
CA THR A 31 4.92 -17.30 -26.12
C THR A 31 5.21 -17.04 -27.61
N GLY A 32 6.37 -16.42 -27.91
CA GLY A 32 6.78 -16.09 -29.28
C GLY A 32 6.08 -14.84 -29.86
N ILE A 33 5.51 -13.99 -29.04
CA ILE A 33 4.93 -12.70 -29.45
C ILE A 33 6.08 -11.68 -29.62
N PRO A 34 6.23 -11.04 -30.80
CA PRO A 34 7.28 -10.07 -31.02
C PRO A 34 7.02 -8.76 -30.25
N VAL A 35 8.00 -8.35 -29.44
CA VAL A 35 7.98 -7.07 -28.73
C VAL A 35 8.54 -5.96 -29.61
N LYS A 36 7.77 -4.89 -29.84
CA LYS A 36 8.14 -3.71 -30.62
C LYS A 36 9.13 -2.83 -29.85
N GLY A 37 8.79 -2.51 -28.58
CA GLY A 37 9.59 -1.67 -27.73
C GLY A 37 9.47 -2.02 -26.26
N PHE A 38 10.57 -1.85 -25.54
CA PHE A 38 10.63 -1.97 -24.09
C PHE A 38 11.38 -0.76 -23.55
N GLY A 39 10.73 0.01 -22.70
CA GLY A 39 11.30 1.26 -22.20
C GLY A 39 11.14 1.40 -20.70
N ILE A 40 12.15 2.02 -20.09
CA ILE A 40 12.16 2.37 -18.66
C ILE A 40 12.14 3.90 -18.56
N GLY A 41 11.20 4.43 -17.75
CA GLY A 41 11.09 5.85 -17.44
C GLY A 41 10.28 6.66 -18.43
N PHE A 42 10.15 7.95 -18.12
CA PHE A 42 9.46 8.97 -18.90
C PHE A 42 10.39 10.10 -19.32
N GLY A 43 9.92 10.96 -20.24
CA GLY A 43 10.64 12.12 -20.69
C GLY A 43 11.59 11.85 -21.85
N PRO A 44 12.64 12.68 -22.05
CA PRO A 44 13.59 12.55 -23.15
C PRO A 44 14.35 11.21 -23.12
N LYS A 45 14.62 10.64 -24.31
CA LYS A 45 15.43 9.41 -24.43
C LYS A 45 16.89 9.74 -24.08
N LEU A 46 17.42 9.07 -23.06
CA LEU A 46 18.85 9.09 -22.72
C LEU A 46 19.63 8.09 -23.57
N PHE A 47 19.05 6.92 -23.74
CA PHE A 47 19.66 5.83 -24.50
C PHE A 47 18.57 5.06 -25.26
N SER A 48 18.87 4.70 -26.50
CA SER A 48 18.01 3.84 -27.32
C SER A 48 18.87 2.89 -28.14
N ARG A 49 18.51 1.58 -28.12
CA ARG A 49 19.18 0.54 -28.89
C ARG A 49 18.19 -0.44 -29.46
N LYS A 50 18.21 -0.63 -30.78
CA LYS A 50 17.40 -1.65 -31.45
C LYS A 50 18.17 -2.97 -31.54
N SER A 51 17.56 -4.04 -31.07
CA SER A 51 18.14 -5.40 -31.17
C SER A 51 18.16 -5.85 -32.62
N LYS A 52 19.33 -6.25 -33.13
CA LYS A 52 19.46 -6.82 -34.48
C LYS A 52 18.78 -8.20 -34.60
N LYS A 53 18.69 -8.97 -33.50
CA LYS A 53 18.11 -10.32 -33.50
C LYS A 53 16.58 -10.32 -33.44
N THR A 54 15.99 -9.39 -32.67
CA THR A 54 14.57 -9.44 -32.33
C THR A 54 13.79 -8.24 -32.87
N GLY A 55 14.49 -7.19 -33.31
CA GLY A 55 13.87 -5.95 -33.76
C GLY A 55 13.32 -5.06 -32.62
N THR A 56 13.37 -5.53 -31.37
CA THR A 56 12.89 -4.78 -30.20
C THR A 56 13.75 -3.54 -29.95
N GLU A 57 13.13 -2.38 -29.78
CA GLU A 57 13.79 -1.14 -29.36
C GLU A 57 13.81 -1.08 -27.84
N TYR A 58 15.01 -1.02 -27.23
CA TYR A 58 15.21 -0.80 -25.81
C TYR A 58 15.48 0.67 -25.55
N VAL A 59 14.72 1.31 -24.64
CA VAL A 59 14.81 2.75 -24.39
C VAL A 59 14.98 3.00 -22.90
N LEU A 60 15.95 3.83 -22.55
CA LEU A 60 16.08 4.42 -21.21
C LEU A 60 15.80 5.91 -21.29
N ARG A 61 14.92 6.40 -20.42
CA ARG A 61 14.50 7.80 -20.35
C ARG A 61 14.99 8.48 -19.08
N LEU A 62 14.93 9.80 -19.05
CA LEU A 62 15.54 10.63 -18.01
C LEU A 62 14.89 10.44 -16.63
N ILE A 63 13.59 10.30 -16.56
CA ILE A 63 12.85 10.18 -15.28
C ILE A 63 12.56 8.68 -15.05
N PRO A 64 13.19 8.03 -14.07
CA PRO A 64 13.07 6.58 -13.85
C PRO A 64 11.75 6.20 -13.16
N ALA A 65 10.69 6.93 -13.39
CA ALA A 65 9.36 6.65 -12.87
C ALA A 65 8.48 6.11 -14.02
N GLY A 66 8.20 4.80 -13.99
CA GLY A 66 7.38 4.16 -15.01
C GLY A 66 8.16 3.39 -16.08
N GLY A 67 7.41 2.84 -17.04
CA GLY A 67 7.93 2.04 -18.14
C GLY A 67 6.86 1.76 -19.18
N TYR A 68 7.22 1.02 -20.20
CA TYR A 68 6.28 0.49 -21.17
C TYR A 68 6.83 -0.75 -21.89
N CYS A 69 5.94 -1.68 -22.18
CA CYS A 69 6.18 -2.79 -23.10
C CYS A 69 5.15 -2.68 -24.23
N SER A 70 5.59 -2.38 -25.46
CA SER A 70 4.71 -2.19 -26.60
C SER A 70 4.83 -3.32 -27.63
N PHE A 71 3.72 -3.65 -28.26
CA PHE A 71 3.62 -4.73 -29.23
C PHE A 71 3.30 -4.18 -30.63
N TYR A 72 3.60 -4.97 -31.67
CA TYR A 72 3.20 -4.63 -33.03
C TYR A 72 1.69 -4.74 -33.17
N GLY A 73 1.04 -3.75 -33.78
CA GLY A 73 -0.38 -3.74 -34.04
C GLY A 73 -1.28 -3.46 -32.83
N GLU A 74 -0.71 -3.15 -31.67
CA GLU A 74 -1.46 -2.85 -30.47
C GLU A 74 -2.32 -1.59 -30.59
N ASP A 75 -1.75 -0.53 -31.20
CA ASP A 75 -2.38 0.80 -31.36
C ASP A 75 -3.09 0.98 -32.72
N GLU A 76 -3.14 -0.06 -33.55
CA GLU A 76 -3.68 0.05 -34.89
C GLU A 76 -5.21 -0.11 -34.95
N VAL A 77 -5.93 0.99 -35.01
CA VAL A 77 -7.39 1.02 -35.14
C VAL A 77 -7.83 0.87 -36.61
N ASP A 78 -7.01 1.36 -37.55
CA ASP A 78 -7.35 1.47 -38.96
C ASP A 78 -7.17 0.17 -39.78
N GLY A 79 -6.79 -0.92 -39.17
CA GLY A 79 -6.59 -2.22 -39.82
C GLY A 79 -5.40 -2.29 -40.77
N LYS A 80 -4.56 -1.26 -40.86
CA LYS A 80 -3.41 -1.19 -41.80
C LYS A 80 -2.32 -2.23 -41.55
N GLY A 81 -2.22 -2.76 -40.34
CA GLY A 81 -1.23 -3.77 -39.95
C GLY A 81 -1.77 -5.20 -39.81
N GLN A 82 -3.01 -5.47 -40.19
CA GLN A 82 -3.64 -6.81 -40.01
C GLN A 82 -2.85 -7.93 -40.72
N ASN A 83 -2.17 -7.63 -41.78
CA ASN A 83 -1.35 -8.60 -42.54
C ASN A 83 0.09 -8.72 -42.05
N ASP A 84 0.51 -7.96 -41.00
CA ASP A 84 1.83 -8.14 -40.40
C ASP A 84 1.83 -9.38 -39.52
N PRO A 85 2.64 -10.40 -39.83
CA PRO A 85 2.70 -11.62 -39.01
C PRO A 85 3.19 -11.38 -37.59
N ARG A 86 3.77 -10.20 -37.32
CA ARG A 86 4.23 -9.78 -35.99
C ARG A 86 3.12 -9.15 -35.14
N ASN A 87 1.96 -8.87 -35.72
CA ASN A 87 0.87 -8.21 -35.01
C ASN A 87 0.39 -9.08 -33.85
N LEU A 88 0.38 -8.48 -32.63
CA LEU A 88 -0.12 -9.11 -31.39
C LEU A 88 -1.48 -9.81 -31.60
N ASN A 89 -2.33 -9.17 -32.38
CA ASN A 89 -3.70 -9.61 -32.59
C ASN A 89 -3.82 -10.88 -33.45
N ASN A 90 -2.77 -11.25 -34.17
CA ASN A 90 -2.70 -12.49 -34.93
C ASN A 90 -2.24 -13.67 -34.07
N ALA A 91 -1.77 -13.41 -32.84
CA ALA A 91 -1.40 -14.46 -31.89
C ALA A 91 -2.65 -15.12 -31.29
N ALA A 92 -2.53 -16.42 -30.93
CA ALA A 92 -3.60 -17.14 -30.27
C ALA A 92 -4.04 -16.43 -28.97
N VAL A 93 -5.35 -16.46 -28.67
CA VAL A 93 -5.95 -15.75 -27.52
C VAL A 93 -5.24 -16.07 -26.20
N TRP A 94 -4.92 -17.35 -25.94
CA TRP A 94 -4.24 -17.75 -24.70
C TRP A 94 -2.84 -17.15 -24.56
N LYS A 95 -2.11 -16.94 -25.67
CA LYS A 95 -0.78 -16.30 -25.66
C LYS A 95 -0.90 -14.82 -25.30
N ARG A 96 -1.87 -14.14 -25.90
CA ARG A 96 -2.17 -12.73 -25.59
C ARG A 96 -2.61 -12.58 -24.14
N LEU A 97 -3.53 -13.43 -23.69
CA LEU A 97 -4.03 -13.42 -22.30
C LEU A 97 -2.88 -13.63 -21.30
N LEU A 98 -2.02 -14.64 -21.52
CA LEU A 98 -0.85 -14.88 -20.68
C LEU A 98 0.08 -13.66 -20.67
N THR A 99 0.33 -13.06 -21.84
CA THR A 99 1.19 -11.87 -21.95
C THR A 99 0.63 -10.70 -21.13
N ILE A 100 -0.68 -10.45 -21.17
CA ILE A 100 -1.30 -9.36 -20.43
C ILE A 100 -1.33 -9.64 -18.93
N LEU A 101 -1.70 -10.85 -18.51
CA LEU A 101 -1.82 -11.19 -17.09
C LEU A 101 -0.45 -11.22 -16.38
N MET A 102 0.65 -11.48 -17.11
CA MET A 102 1.97 -11.59 -16.48
C MET A 102 2.52 -10.25 -15.97
N GLY A 103 2.04 -9.10 -16.44
CA GLY A 103 2.36 -7.80 -15.82
C GLY A 103 1.94 -7.76 -14.35
N PRO A 104 0.63 -7.82 -14.06
CA PRO A 104 0.12 -7.89 -12.68
C PRO A 104 0.71 -9.03 -11.86
N VAL A 105 0.86 -10.24 -12.44
CA VAL A 105 1.45 -11.41 -11.75
C VAL A 105 2.87 -11.12 -11.28
N MET A 106 3.69 -10.43 -12.07
CA MET A 106 5.06 -10.10 -11.67
C MET A 106 5.12 -9.12 -10.49
N ASN A 107 4.10 -8.29 -10.29
CA ASN A 107 4.01 -7.46 -9.09
C ASN A 107 3.74 -8.30 -7.84
N PHE A 108 2.89 -9.33 -7.91
CA PHE A 108 2.72 -10.28 -6.80
C PHE A 108 4.00 -11.08 -6.55
N VAL A 109 4.71 -11.50 -7.60
CA VAL A 109 6.01 -12.17 -7.47
C VAL A 109 7.03 -11.25 -6.79
N LEU A 110 7.09 -9.98 -7.17
CA LEU A 110 7.97 -9.00 -6.53
C LEU A 110 7.65 -8.86 -5.04
N ALA A 111 6.38 -8.62 -4.71
CA ALA A 111 5.93 -8.51 -3.33
C ALA A 111 6.32 -9.75 -2.51
N PHE A 112 6.02 -10.93 -3.03
CA PHE A 112 6.31 -12.20 -2.38
C PHE A 112 7.82 -12.41 -2.14
N VAL A 113 8.66 -12.19 -3.16
CA VAL A 113 10.12 -12.36 -3.04
C VAL A 113 10.72 -11.39 -2.03
N VAL A 114 10.25 -10.13 -2.02
CA VAL A 114 10.70 -9.14 -1.04
C VAL A 114 10.23 -9.53 0.36
N ALA A 115 8.99 -9.99 0.53
CA ALA A 115 8.47 -10.44 1.81
C ALA A 115 9.27 -11.63 2.37
N VAL A 116 9.65 -12.62 1.53
CA VAL A 116 10.53 -13.72 1.94
C VAL A 116 11.88 -13.18 2.46
N GLY A 117 12.48 -12.22 1.74
CA GLY A 117 13.72 -11.58 2.18
C GLY A 117 13.57 -10.83 3.51
N VAL A 118 12.45 -10.16 3.72
CA VAL A 118 12.13 -9.45 4.96
C VAL A 118 12.01 -10.46 6.11
N PHE A 119 11.14 -11.47 6.01
CA PHE A 119 10.97 -12.47 7.08
C PHE A 119 12.24 -13.26 7.40
N MET A 120 13.05 -13.56 6.41
CA MET A 120 14.37 -14.17 6.64
C MET A 120 15.35 -13.24 7.36
N SER A 121 15.18 -11.93 7.26
CA SER A 121 16.09 -10.95 7.84
C SER A 121 15.68 -10.51 9.24
N ILE A 122 14.37 -10.41 9.52
CA ILE A 122 13.85 -9.91 10.80
C ILE A 122 13.27 -11.00 11.69
N GLY A 123 13.09 -12.22 11.16
CA GLY A 123 12.44 -13.33 11.86
C GLY A 123 10.91 -13.23 11.86
N GLU A 124 10.30 -14.14 12.62
CA GLU A 124 8.85 -14.19 12.91
C GLU A 124 8.58 -13.62 14.30
N THR A 125 7.58 -12.76 14.43
CA THR A 125 7.10 -12.34 15.75
C THR A 125 6.31 -13.48 16.36
N VAL A 126 6.86 -14.11 17.40
CA VAL A 126 6.26 -15.27 18.10
C VAL A 126 5.45 -14.85 19.31
N ASP A 127 5.75 -13.69 19.87
CA ASP A 127 5.05 -13.12 21.03
C ASP A 127 5.15 -11.60 21.02
N VAL A 128 4.20 -10.93 21.66
CA VAL A 128 4.20 -9.48 21.83
C VAL A 128 4.03 -9.17 23.30
N ARG A 129 5.05 -8.57 23.91
CA ARG A 129 4.95 -8.05 25.26
C ARG A 129 4.44 -6.61 25.20
N TYR A 130 3.37 -6.39 25.92
CA TYR A 130 2.76 -5.07 26.02
C TYR A 130 3.33 -4.36 27.25
N GLY A 131 3.92 -3.19 27.04
CA GLY A 131 4.44 -2.33 28.08
C GLY A 131 3.38 -1.42 28.70
N TYR A 132 3.84 -0.30 29.22
CA TYR A 132 3.00 0.72 29.83
C TYR A 132 2.43 1.70 28.80
N VAL A 133 1.42 2.46 29.22
CA VAL A 133 0.80 3.52 28.43
C VAL A 133 1.59 4.80 28.59
N HIS A 134 2.19 5.31 27.50
CA HIS A 134 2.91 6.58 27.43
C HIS A 134 1.98 7.69 26.94
N ILE A 135 1.92 8.80 27.65
CA ILE A 135 1.08 9.94 27.28
C ILE A 135 1.81 10.83 26.30
N GLU A 136 1.29 10.95 25.07
CA GLU A 136 1.84 11.80 24.02
C GLU A 136 1.32 13.23 24.09
N SER A 137 0.02 13.38 24.36
CA SER A 137 -0.62 14.69 24.48
C SER A 137 -1.80 14.65 25.44
N VAL A 138 -2.15 15.80 25.97
CA VAL A 138 -3.26 16.00 26.91
C VAL A 138 -4.19 17.08 26.36
N ALA A 139 -5.49 16.77 26.25
CA ALA A 139 -6.49 17.68 25.71
C ALA A 139 -6.71 18.90 26.60
N GLU A 140 -6.81 20.07 26.00
CA GLU A 140 -7.17 21.30 26.72
C GLU A 140 -8.59 21.16 27.33
N GLY A 141 -8.70 21.40 28.64
CA GLY A 141 -9.97 21.21 29.37
C GLY A 141 -10.32 19.73 29.69
N GLY A 142 -9.45 18.77 29.34
CA GLY A 142 -9.62 17.37 29.73
C GLY A 142 -9.33 17.11 31.20
N ALA A 143 -9.94 16.07 31.78
CA ALA A 143 -9.76 15.67 33.17
C ALA A 143 -8.28 15.41 33.53
N ALA A 144 -7.52 14.84 32.61
CA ALA A 144 -6.09 14.58 32.78
C ALA A 144 -5.29 15.88 32.96
N LYS A 145 -5.61 16.93 32.23
CA LYS A 145 -4.93 18.23 32.35
C LYS A 145 -5.24 18.91 33.68
N GLU A 146 -6.49 18.86 34.12
CA GLU A 146 -6.90 19.39 35.42
C GLU A 146 -6.23 18.65 36.58
N ALA A 147 -6.01 17.35 36.45
CA ALA A 147 -5.31 16.51 37.40
C ALA A 147 -3.77 16.70 37.38
N GLY A 148 -3.22 17.45 36.42
CA GLY A 148 -1.79 17.72 36.31
C GLY A 148 -0.99 16.63 35.60
N ILE A 149 -1.64 15.80 34.79
CA ILE A 149 -0.97 14.88 33.86
C ILE A 149 -0.32 15.69 32.73
N LEU A 150 0.88 15.31 32.33
CA LEU A 150 1.68 16.00 31.33
C LEU A 150 2.04 15.06 30.17
N PRO A 151 2.26 15.60 28.97
CA PRO A 151 2.90 14.86 27.90
C PRO A 151 4.26 14.31 28.34
N GLY A 152 4.53 13.04 28.03
CA GLY A 152 5.75 12.34 28.45
C GLY A 152 5.58 11.51 29.72
N ASP A 153 4.47 11.63 30.44
CA ASP A 153 4.16 10.77 31.58
C ASP A 153 3.89 9.32 31.12
N ILE A 154 4.26 8.35 31.96
CA ILE A 154 3.97 6.92 31.78
C ILE A 154 3.05 6.45 32.88
N ILE A 155 1.89 5.87 32.55
CA ILE A 155 0.96 5.36 33.56
C ILE A 155 1.47 4.02 34.08
N MET A 156 1.97 4.00 35.31
CA MET A 156 2.52 2.82 35.96
C MET A 156 1.49 2.07 36.77
N LEU A 157 0.74 2.78 37.64
CA LEU A 157 -0.29 2.21 38.48
C LEU A 157 -1.59 2.99 38.36
N VAL A 158 -2.74 2.30 38.51
CA VAL A 158 -4.05 2.90 38.76
C VAL A 158 -4.68 2.20 39.94
N ASN A 159 -5.06 2.97 40.97
CA ASN A 159 -5.55 2.47 42.23
C ASN A 159 -4.61 1.41 42.84
N ASP A 160 -3.30 1.68 42.79
CA ASP A 160 -2.22 0.83 43.27
C ASP A 160 -2.10 -0.54 42.54
N GLN A 161 -2.77 -0.73 41.40
CA GLN A 161 -2.65 -1.89 40.54
C GLN A 161 -1.69 -1.59 39.38
N ASP A 162 -0.87 -2.58 39.05
CA ASP A 162 0.07 -2.48 37.91
C ASP A 162 -0.66 -2.44 36.56
N MET A 163 -0.35 -1.44 35.75
CA MET A 163 -0.97 -1.17 34.43
C MET A 163 -0.20 -1.73 33.26
N MET A 164 0.81 -2.55 33.47
CA MET A 164 1.55 -3.20 32.40
C MET A 164 0.66 -4.20 31.66
N GLY A 165 0.60 -4.07 30.33
CA GLY A 165 -0.05 -5.05 29.45
C GLY A 165 -1.55 -4.85 29.24
N LEU A 166 -2.18 -5.91 28.70
CA LEU A 166 -3.61 -5.96 28.42
C LEU A 166 -4.42 -6.33 29.66
N ALA A 167 -5.68 -5.92 29.68
CA ALA A 167 -6.68 -6.37 30.65
C ALA A 167 -7.03 -7.86 30.42
N ASP A 168 -7.78 -8.46 31.35
CA ASP A 168 -8.11 -9.88 31.31
C ASP A 168 -8.93 -10.32 30.10
N ASP A 169 -9.62 -9.38 29.43
CA ASP A 169 -10.34 -9.61 28.18
C ASP A 169 -9.41 -9.74 26.96
N GLY A 170 -8.13 -9.31 27.09
CA GLY A 170 -7.15 -9.32 26.02
C GLY A 170 -7.38 -8.28 24.90
N GLU A 171 -8.40 -7.43 25.02
CA GLU A 171 -8.79 -6.47 23.99
C GLU A 171 -8.30 -5.04 24.29
N GLN A 172 -8.26 -4.64 25.56
CA GLN A 172 -7.86 -3.30 25.98
C GLN A 172 -6.64 -3.32 26.90
N PHE A 173 -5.90 -2.21 26.93
CA PHE A 173 -4.83 -2.00 27.91
C PHE A 173 -5.42 -1.76 29.29
N LYS A 174 -4.81 -2.34 30.32
CA LYS A 174 -5.28 -2.25 31.70
C LYS A 174 -5.59 -0.82 32.14
N ALA A 175 -4.69 0.14 31.83
CA ALA A 175 -4.90 1.54 32.17
C ALA A 175 -6.14 2.15 31.50
N LEU A 176 -6.36 1.82 30.22
CA LEU A 176 -7.52 2.33 29.46
C LEU A 176 -8.81 1.64 29.90
N SER A 177 -8.77 0.33 30.17
CA SER A 177 -9.89 -0.44 30.69
C SER A 177 -10.35 0.09 32.07
N MET A 178 -9.41 0.46 32.94
CA MET A 178 -9.73 1.07 34.24
C MET A 178 -10.40 2.43 34.08
N ILE A 179 -9.97 3.25 33.11
CA ILE A 179 -10.61 4.54 32.81
C ILE A 179 -12.04 4.33 32.29
N ASP A 180 -12.22 3.37 31.39
CA ASP A 180 -13.51 3.09 30.74
C ASP A 180 -14.52 2.46 31.70
N SER A 181 -14.05 1.71 32.70
CA SER A 181 -14.88 1.10 33.75
C SER A 181 -15.37 2.07 34.85
N PHE A 182 -14.83 3.31 34.87
CA PHE A 182 -15.21 4.35 35.84
C PHE A 182 -16.69 4.72 35.71
N ARG A 183 -17.38 4.95 36.84
CA ARG A 183 -18.78 5.36 36.88
C ARG A 183 -18.95 6.68 37.63
N GLU A 184 -19.96 7.42 37.21
CA GLU A 184 -20.30 8.68 37.87
C GLU A 184 -20.64 8.41 39.36
N GLY A 185 -19.90 9.06 40.25
CA GLY A 185 -20.02 8.86 41.70
C GLY A 185 -18.91 8.02 42.30
N ASP A 186 -18.05 7.39 41.53
CA ASP A 186 -16.86 6.72 42.03
C ASP A 186 -15.82 7.72 42.55
N GLU A 187 -14.94 7.26 43.45
CA GLU A 187 -13.80 8.06 43.86
C GLU A 187 -12.83 8.30 42.68
N PRO A 188 -12.16 9.47 42.66
CA PRO A 188 -11.18 9.76 41.62
C PRO A 188 -10.13 8.65 41.52
N LEU A 189 -9.78 8.27 40.26
CA LEU A 189 -8.73 7.30 40.04
C LEU A 189 -7.39 7.86 40.52
N LYS A 190 -6.76 7.16 41.46
CA LYS A 190 -5.36 7.42 41.84
C LYS A 190 -4.47 6.85 40.73
N MET A 191 -3.85 7.70 39.94
CA MET A 191 -2.88 7.29 38.94
C MET A 191 -1.47 7.61 39.42
N THR A 192 -0.59 6.61 39.47
CA THR A 192 0.83 6.83 39.68
C THR A 192 1.52 6.86 38.33
N VAL A 193 2.04 8.02 37.96
CA VAL A 193 2.76 8.22 36.70
C VAL A 193 4.25 8.34 36.95
N GLU A 194 5.05 7.77 36.06
CA GLU A 194 6.48 8.04 35.98
C GLU A 194 6.70 9.31 35.16
N ARG A 195 7.35 10.29 35.75
CA ARG A 195 7.69 11.58 35.17
C ARG A 195 9.19 11.86 35.37
N ASN A 196 9.97 11.87 34.31
CA ASN A 196 11.42 12.07 34.37
C ASN A 196 12.16 11.13 35.33
N GLY A 197 11.69 9.88 35.48
CA GLY A 197 12.26 8.88 36.38
C GLY A 197 11.76 8.95 37.81
N GLU A 198 10.80 9.84 38.13
CA GLU A 198 10.20 9.95 39.47
C GLU A 198 8.71 9.56 39.43
N MET A 199 8.27 8.83 40.43
CA MET A 199 6.88 8.44 40.59
C MET A 199 6.06 9.58 41.20
N THR A 200 4.97 9.96 40.54
CA THR A 200 4.07 11.04 40.97
C THR A 200 2.64 10.54 41.01
N ASP A 201 1.98 10.71 42.13
CA ASP A 201 0.55 10.41 42.25
C ASP A 201 -0.30 11.56 41.82
N VAL A 202 -1.28 11.30 40.95
CA VAL A 202 -2.27 12.24 40.44
C VAL A 202 -3.67 11.64 40.60
N PHE A 203 -4.66 12.48 40.87
CA PHE A 203 -6.05 12.02 41.06
C PHE A 203 -6.88 12.54 39.85
N VAL A 204 -7.44 11.61 39.08
CA VAL A 204 -8.16 11.93 37.84
C VAL A 204 -9.60 11.42 37.97
N THR A 205 -10.55 12.29 37.63
CA THR A 205 -11.97 11.90 37.53
C THR A 205 -12.33 11.84 36.04
N PRO A 206 -12.45 10.64 35.44
CA PRO A 206 -12.88 10.48 34.06
C PRO A 206 -14.23 11.13 33.80
N ARG A 207 -14.47 11.60 32.59
CA ARG A 207 -15.72 12.23 32.17
C ARG A 207 -16.33 11.47 31.00
N LEU A 208 -17.67 11.40 30.96
CA LEU A 208 -18.36 10.78 29.84
C LEU A 208 -18.20 11.65 28.60
N ASP A 209 -17.61 11.09 27.56
CA ASP A 209 -17.62 11.69 26.23
C ASP A 209 -18.91 11.28 25.51
N ALA A 210 -19.74 12.26 25.19
CA ALA A 210 -21.05 12.03 24.58
C ALA A 210 -20.95 11.56 23.10
N ALA A 211 -19.84 11.83 22.42
CA ALA A 211 -19.63 11.43 21.04
C ALA A 211 -19.21 9.96 20.95
N GLU A 212 -18.32 9.55 21.84
CA GLU A 212 -17.77 8.18 21.93
C GLU A 212 -18.59 7.27 22.85
N ASN A 213 -19.49 7.84 23.65
CA ASN A 213 -20.30 7.15 24.68
C ASN A 213 -19.47 6.28 25.65
N ARG A 214 -18.28 6.78 26.03
CA ARG A 214 -17.36 6.13 26.97
C ARG A 214 -16.70 7.13 27.93
N MET A 215 -16.17 6.60 29.04
CA MET A 215 -15.45 7.41 30.00
C MET A 215 -14.06 7.75 29.47
N MET A 216 -13.68 9.01 29.50
CA MET A 216 -12.40 9.50 28.99
C MET A 216 -11.75 10.48 29.95
N VAL A 217 -10.43 10.56 29.91
CA VAL A 217 -9.64 11.55 30.65
C VAL A 217 -9.04 12.62 29.75
N GLY A 218 -9.15 12.44 28.42
CA GLY A 218 -8.65 13.41 27.44
C GLY A 218 -7.12 13.32 27.25
N ILE A 219 -6.60 12.11 27.03
CA ILE A 219 -5.20 11.85 26.67
C ILE A 219 -5.12 11.23 25.28
N SER A 220 -4.07 11.57 24.54
CA SER A 220 -3.55 10.74 23.44
C SER A 220 -2.35 9.97 23.95
N CYS A 221 -2.30 8.68 23.67
CA CYS A 221 -1.28 7.82 24.25
C CYS A 221 -0.67 6.89 23.20
N ARG A 222 0.58 6.53 23.44
CA ARG A 222 1.32 5.48 22.77
C ARG A 222 1.59 4.35 23.74
N ILE A 223 1.63 3.16 23.24
CA ILE A 223 1.91 1.97 24.03
C ILE A 223 3.27 1.43 23.63
N GLU A 224 4.07 1.06 24.59
CA GLU A 224 5.31 0.37 24.36
C GLU A 224 5.01 -1.10 24.03
N LEU A 225 5.49 -1.55 22.87
CA LEU A 225 5.35 -2.92 22.40
C LEU A 225 6.75 -3.50 22.18
N GLU A 226 7.03 -4.61 22.85
CA GLU A 226 8.24 -5.39 22.61
C GLU A 226 7.85 -6.66 21.83
N GLU A 227 8.16 -6.69 20.53
CA GLU A 227 7.99 -7.88 19.71
C GLU A 227 9.13 -8.86 19.96
N ILE A 228 8.79 -10.06 20.42
CA ILE A 228 9.73 -11.16 20.54
C ILE A 228 9.80 -11.87 19.20
N LYS A 229 10.97 -11.80 18.57
CA LYS A 229 11.21 -12.39 17.25
C LYS A 229 12.14 -13.58 17.36
N GLU A 230 11.81 -14.63 16.60
CA GLU A 230 12.65 -15.80 16.42
C GLU A 230 13.12 -15.90 14.97
N ASP A 231 14.30 -16.49 14.76
CA ASP A 231 14.83 -16.70 13.43
C ASP A 231 13.90 -17.59 12.60
N CYS A 232 13.61 -17.18 11.38
CA CYS A 232 12.67 -17.85 10.51
C CYS A 232 13.40 -18.75 9.50
N SER A 233 13.00 -20.02 9.43
CA SER A 233 13.48 -20.90 8.37
C SER A 233 12.95 -20.47 7.00
N LEU A 234 13.64 -20.83 5.90
CA LEU A 234 13.20 -20.49 4.54
C LEU A 234 11.76 -20.97 4.25
N ILE A 235 11.40 -22.18 4.72
CA ILE A 235 10.05 -22.73 4.52
C ILE A 235 9.04 -21.85 5.26
N ARG A 236 9.32 -21.50 6.50
CA ARG A 236 8.46 -20.66 7.31
C ARG A 236 8.35 -19.24 6.75
N ALA A 237 9.46 -18.67 6.26
CA ALA A 237 9.46 -17.36 5.58
C ALA A 237 8.57 -17.36 4.32
N VAL A 238 8.58 -18.46 3.55
CA VAL A 238 7.71 -18.63 2.37
C VAL A 238 6.23 -18.69 2.79
N GLU A 239 5.87 -19.44 3.83
CA GLU A 239 4.50 -19.52 4.35
C GLU A 239 4.01 -18.16 4.84
N LEU A 240 4.78 -17.48 5.70
CA LEU A 240 4.45 -16.17 6.22
C LEU A 240 4.31 -15.12 5.11
N SER A 241 5.18 -15.18 4.10
CA SER A 241 5.12 -14.25 2.96
C SER A 241 3.88 -14.47 2.11
N ALA A 242 3.46 -15.72 1.92
CA ALA A 242 2.22 -16.03 1.21
C ALA A 242 1.01 -15.51 1.98
N ASP A 243 0.95 -15.76 3.28
CA ASP A 243 -0.12 -15.28 4.16
C ASP A 243 -0.16 -13.75 4.20
N TYR A 244 0.98 -13.11 4.38
CA TYR A 244 1.11 -11.65 4.37
C TYR A 244 0.62 -11.02 3.07
N CYS A 245 1.01 -11.56 1.92
CA CYS A 245 0.55 -11.07 0.61
C CYS A 245 -0.96 -11.26 0.43
N VAL A 246 -1.51 -12.40 0.86
CA VAL A 246 -2.96 -12.69 0.77
C VAL A 246 -3.75 -11.76 1.69
N THR A 247 -3.32 -11.61 2.94
CA THR A 247 -3.95 -10.72 3.92
C THR A 247 -3.91 -9.27 3.46
N THR A 248 -2.74 -8.80 3.00
CA THR A 248 -2.60 -7.45 2.41
C THR A 248 -3.53 -7.26 1.23
N GLY A 249 -3.62 -8.27 0.34
CA GLY A 249 -4.56 -8.25 -0.79
C GLY A 249 -6.02 -8.17 -0.34
N GLY A 250 -6.40 -8.91 0.70
CA GLY A 250 -7.73 -8.86 1.31
C GLY A 250 -8.09 -7.47 1.83
N LEU A 251 -7.19 -6.87 2.61
CA LEU A 251 -7.37 -5.51 3.14
C LEU A 251 -7.56 -4.47 2.03
N ILE A 252 -6.79 -4.58 0.94
CA ILE A 252 -6.92 -3.68 -0.21
C ILE A 252 -8.29 -3.86 -0.89
N LEU A 253 -8.75 -5.10 -1.07
CA LEU A 253 -10.06 -5.38 -1.67
C LEU A 253 -11.20 -4.86 -0.80
N ASP A 254 -11.11 -5.01 0.52
CA ASP A 254 -12.10 -4.51 1.47
C ASP A 254 -12.12 -2.97 1.48
N ALA A 255 -10.96 -2.32 1.44
CA ALA A 255 -10.85 -0.87 1.31
C ALA A 255 -11.47 -0.37 -0.02
N LEU A 256 -11.20 -1.04 -1.14
CA LEU A 256 -11.81 -0.71 -2.43
C LEU A 256 -13.32 -0.92 -2.42
N LYS A 257 -13.80 -1.99 -1.78
CA LYS A 257 -15.22 -2.24 -1.60
C LYS A 257 -15.87 -1.15 -0.75
N GLY A 258 -15.28 -0.78 0.40
CA GLY A 258 -15.75 0.32 1.25
C GLY A 258 -15.85 1.63 0.48
N LEU A 259 -14.78 1.97 -0.27
CA LEU A 259 -14.73 3.17 -1.10
C LEU A 259 -15.88 3.24 -2.13
N VAL A 260 -16.21 2.12 -2.77
CA VAL A 260 -17.26 2.07 -3.83
C VAL A 260 -18.67 1.99 -3.23
N THR A 261 -18.85 1.30 -2.09
CA THR A 261 -20.20 1.04 -1.54
C THR A 261 -20.66 2.09 -0.54
N THR A 262 -19.77 2.58 0.32
CA THR A 262 -20.11 3.52 1.42
C THR A 262 -19.43 4.88 1.26
N GLY A 263 -18.42 4.98 0.38
CA GLY A 263 -17.58 6.18 0.27
C GLY A 263 -16.58 6.34 1.42
N GLU A 264 -16.46 5.32 2.30
CA GLU A 264 -15.46 5.30 3.37
C GLU A 264 -14.05 5.33 2.78
N GLY A 265 -13.13 6.02 3.46
CA GLY A 265 -11.74 6.16 3.01
C GLY A 265 -11.51 7.21 1.91
N LEU A 266 -12.54 7.86 1.36
CA LEU A 266 -12.38 8.90 0.33
C LEU A 266 -11.48 10.06 0.79
N ASN A 267 -11.55 10.40 2.07
CA ASN A 267 -10.73 11.47 2.66
C ASN A 267 -9.29 11.00 2.94
N GLU A 268 -9.09 9.71 3.10
CA GLU A 268 -7.80 9.08 3.35
C GLU A 268 -7.08 8.71 2.05
N THR A 269 -7.83 8.54 0.96
CA THR A 269 -7.27 8.25 -0.36
C THR A 269 -6.39 9.39 -0.83
N GLY A 270 -5.13 9.09 -1.12
CA GLY A 270 -4.15 10.04 -1.63
C GLY A 270 -3.85 9.82 -3.12
N GLY A 271 -3.41 10.89 -3.78
CA GLY A 271 -2.85 10.83 -5.12
C GLY A 271 -1.35 10.52 -5.11
N PRO A 272 -0.68 10.67 -6.26
CA PRO A 272 0.73 10.35 -6.41
C PRO A 272 1.65 11.13 -5.47
N VAL A 273 1.30 12.39 -5.15
CA VAL A 273 2.11 13.25 -4.27
C VAL A 273 2.07 12.70 -2.85
N ARG A 274 0.90 12.32 -2.36
CA ARG A 274 0.74 11.73 -1.03
C ARG A 274 1.42 10.36 -0.91
N ILE A 275 1.39 9.54 -1.97
CA ILE A 275 2.12 8.26 -2.00
C ILE A 275 3.62 8.50 -1.84
N ILE A 276 4.21 9.45 -2.58
CA ILE A 276 5.62 9.82 -2.47
C ILE A 276 5.93 10.36 -1.06
N GLU A 277 5.06 11.19 -0.51
CA GLU A 277 5.17 11.71 0.85
C GLU A 277 5.16 10.58 1.88
N THR A 278 4.20 9.66 1.80
CA THR A 278 4.09 8.50 2.70
C THR A 278 5.35 7.64 2.66
N ILE A 279 5.86 7.29 1.45
CA ILE A 279 7.08 6.50 1.31
C ILE A 279 8.27 7.27 1.89
N THR A 280 8.36 8.58 1.60
CA THR A 280 9.45 9.44 2.07
C THR A 280 9.46 9.54 3.59
N THR A 281 8.31 9.79 4.20
CA THR A 281 8.16 9.95 5.65
C THR A 281 8.40 8.63 6.37
N ALA A 282 7.75 7.56 5.93
CA ALA A 282 7.92 6.24 6.55
C ALA A 282 9.38 5.75 6.45
N THR A 283 10.02 5.94 5.30
CA THR A 283 11.44 5.54 5.15
C THR A 283 12.38 6.39 6.01
N ARG A 284 12.07 7.68 6.17
CA ARG A 284 12.87 8.57 7.02
C ARG A 284 12.73 8.22 8.50
N ASP A 285 11.50 7.96 8.95
CA ASP A 285 11.17 7.85 10.38
C ASP A 285 11.36 6.41 10.89
N TYR A 286 11.09 5.40 10.06
CA TYR A 286 11.15 3.97 10.42
C TYR A 286 12.22 3.17 9.67
N GLY A 287 12.96 3.82 8.75
CA GLY A 287 14.13 3.23 8.10
C GLY A 287 13.82 2.32 6.91
N PHE A 288 14.83 1.48 6.57
CA PHE A 288 14.79 0.66 5.35
C PHE A 288 13.74 -0.45 5.39
N LEU A 289 13.39 -0.95 6.58
CA LEU A 289 12.34 -1.98 6.72
C LEU A 289 10.99 -1.44 6.25
N ALA A 290 10.59 -0.26 6.73
CA ALA A 290 9.35 0.38 6.30
C ALA A 290 9.31 0.64 4.77
N TYR A 291 10.46 0.94 4.16
CA TYR A 291 10.57 1.06 2.71
C TYR A 291 10.23 -0.26 2.00
N LEU A 292 10.73 -1.41 2.52
CA LEU A 292 10.43 -2.73 1.96
C LEU A 292 8.98 -3.13 2.18
N GLU A 293 8.41 -2.85 3.35
CA GLU A 293 6.99 -3.12 3.65
C GLU A 293 6.06 -2.33 2.72
N LEU A 294 6.36 -1.04 2.48
CA LEU A 294 5.63 -0.23 1.52
C LEU A 294 5.79 -0.75 0.09
N LEU A 295 6.98 -1.23 -0.29
CA LEU A 295 7.20 -1.86 -1.59
C LEU A 295 6.29 -3.08 -1.75
N ILE A 296 6.18 -3.95 -0.73
CA ILE A 296 5.30 -5.11 -0.75
C ILE A 296 3.85 -4.68 -0.91
N ALA A 297 3.37 -3.79 -0.03
CA ALA A 297 1.97 -3.35 -0.02
C ALA A 297 1.55 -2.67 -1.33
N ILE A 298 2.37 -1.74 -1.84
CA ILE A 298 2.08 -1.03 -3.09
C ILE A 298 2.20 -1.97 -4.30
N SER A 299 3.12 -2.95 -4.26
CA SER A 299 3.26 -3.94 -5.34
C SER A 299 2.05 -4.87 -5.41
N VAL A 300 1.53 -5.35 -4.27
CA VAL A 300 0.27 -6.11 -4.20
C VAL A 300 -0.89 -5.27 -4.73
N ASN A 301 -0.98 -4.01 -4.28
CA ASN A 301 -2.03 -3.09 -4.73
C ASN A 301 -1.98 -2.88 -6.25
N LEU A 302 -0.80 -2.60 -6.81
CA LEU A 302 -0.63 -2.40 -8.26
C LEU A 302 -1.01 -3.66 -9.04
N GLY A 303 -0.65 -4.85 -8.55
CA GLY A 303 -1.06 -6.13 -9.12
C GLY A 303 -2.58 -6.30 -9.12
N LEU A 304 -3.24 -6.06 -7.97
CA LEU A 304 -4.69 -6.18 -7.83
C LEU A 304 -5.44 -5.18 -8.71
N VAL A 305 -5.08 -3.90 -8.63
CA VAL A 305 -5.76 -2.84 -9.39
C VAL A 305 -5.64 -3.08 -10.88
N ASN A 306 -4.47 -3.52 -11.37
CA ASN A 306 -4.29 -3.83 -12.79
C ASN A 306 -5.05 -5.08 -13.24
N LEU A 307 -5.49 -5.96 -12.35
CA LEU A 307 -6.37 -7.09 -12.68
C LEU A 307 -7.86 -6.71 -12.69
N LEU A 308 -8.23 -5.54 -12.14
CA LEU A 308 -9.63 -5.10 -12.18
C LEU A 308 -10.09 -4.84 -13.63
N PRO A 309 -11.37 -5.12 -13.94
CA PRO A 309 -11.94 -4.92 -15.28
C PRO A 309 -12.22 -3.43 -15.56
N ILE A 310 -11.28 -2.55 -15.18
CA ILE A 310 -11.40 -1.11 -15.37
C ILE A 310 -10.77 -0.75 -16.73
N PRO A 311 -11.52 -0.07 -17.63
CA PRO A 311 -10.99 0.34 -18.92
C PRO A 311 -9.72 1.20 -18.77
N GLY A 312 -8.69 0.85 -19.53
CA GLY A 312 -7.36 1.47 -19.41
C GLY A 312 -6.34 0.63 -18.66
N LEU A 313 -6.78 -0.40 -17.90
CA LEU A 313 -5.91 -1.34 -17.18
C LEU A 313 -5.86 -2.71 -17.89
N ASP A 314 -4.87 -3.54 -17.53
CA ASP A 314 -4.65 -4.87 -18.11
C ASP A 314 -5.85 -5.81 -17.93
N GLY A 315 -6.52 -5.74 -16.78
CA GLY A 315 -7.68 -6.55 -16.47
C GLY A 315 -8.81 -6.36 -17.47
N SER A 316 -9.05 -5.16 -17.97
CA SER A 316 -10.05 -4.92 -18.99
C SER A 316 -9.66 -5.55 -20.34
N ARG A 317 -8.38 -5.49 -20.71
CA ARG A 317 -7.87 -6.18 -21.92
C ARG A 317 -8.01 -7.71 -21.77
N ALA A 318 -7.72 -8.24 -20.58
CA ALA A 318 -7.91 -9.66 -20.29
C ALA A 318 -9.37 -10.07 -20.44
N VAL A 319 -10.33 -9.25 -19.98
CA VAL A 319 -11.77 -9.51 -20.15
C VAL A 319 -12.15 -9.55 -21.64
N PHE A 320 -11.68 -8.61 -22.48
CA PHE A 320 -11.94 -8.66 -23.93
C PHE A 320 -11.38 -9.91 -24.57
N LEU A 321 -10.18 -10.37 -24.17
CA LEU A 321 -9.60 -11.62 -24.64
C LEU A 321 -10.37 -12.86 -24.16
N LEU A 322 -10.90 -12.85 -22.96
CA LEU A 322 -11.76 -13.93 -22.45
C LEU A 322 -13.05 -14.00 -23.26
N ILE A 323 -13.69 -12.86 -23.54
CA ILE A 323 -14.87 -12.78 -24.42
C ILE A 323 -14.55 -13.35 -25.80
N GLU A 324 -13.42 -12.93 -26.41
CA GLU A 324 -12.98 -13.46 -27.70
C GLU A 324 -12.75 -14.99 -27.65
N GLY A 325 -12.15 -15.50 -26.58
CA GLY A 325 -11.92 -16.93 -26.39
C GLY A 325 -13.19 -17.75 -26.29
N ILE A 326 -14.20 -17.23 -25.56
CA ILE A 326 -15.49 -17.92 -25.35
C ILE A 326 -16.33 -17.87 -26.64
N PHE A 327 -16.49 -16.68 -27.22
CA PHE A 327 -17.38 -16.47 -28.38
C PHE A 327 -16.68 -16.74 -29.72
N ARG A 328 -15.36 -16.97 -29.71
CA ARG A 328 -14.53 -17.19 -30.91
C ARG A 328 -14.62 -16.06 -31.94
N LYS A 329 -14.96 -14.88 -31.48
CA LYS A 329 -15.04 -13.64 -32.28
C LYS A 329 -14.43 -12.50 -31.50
N PRO A 330 -13.47 -11.76 -32.06
CA PRO A 330 -12.90 -10.60 -31.40
C PRO A 330 -13.96 -9.51 -31.22
N VAL A 331 -13.86 -8.77 -30.14
CA VAL A 331 -14.61 -7.51 -29.98
C VAL A 331 -14.13 -6.53 -31.07
N PRO A 332 -15.03 -5.78 -31.71
CA PRO A 332 -14.63 -4.81 -32.70
C PRO A 332 -13.63 -3.79 -32.12
N ARG A 333 -12.49 -3.63 -32.77
CA ARG A 333 -11.37 -2.82 -32.25
C ARG A 333 -11.73 -1.38 -31.96
N ASN A 334 -12.59 -0.79 -32.79
CA ASN A 334 -13.07 0.56 -32.54
C ASN A 334 -13.83 0.65 -31.22
N VAL A 335 -14.62 -0.37 -30.87
CA VAL A 335 -15.36 -0.43 -29.60
C VAL A 335 -14.38 -0.56 -28.44
N GLU A 336 -13.42 -1.48 -28.53
CA GLU A 336 -12.38 -1.65 -27.52
C GLU A 336 -11.58 -0.36 -27.31
N ALA A 337 -11.14 0.29 -28.42
CA ALA A 337 -10.40 1.55 -28.39
C ALA A 337 -11.20 2.69 -27.73
N TYR A 338 -12.49 2.84 -28.04
CA TYR A 338 -13.32 3.87 -27.41
C TYR A 338 -13.56 3.60 -25.92
N ILE A 339 -13.74 2.33 -25.53
CA ILE A 339 -13.89 1.95 -24.11
C ILE A 339 -12.60 2.28 -23.35
N HIS A 340 -11.43 1.92 -23.90
CA HIS A 340 -10.15 2.26 -23.27
C HIS A 340 -9.92 3.76 -23.22
N LEU A 341 -10.23 4.50 -24.29
CA LEU A 341 -10.10 5.96 -24.28
C LEU A 341 -10.97 6.61 -23.21
N ALA A 342 -12.23 6.18 -23.07
CA ALA A 342 -13.10 6.66 -22.00
C ALA A 342 -12.53 6.34 -20.60
N GLY A 343 -12.00 5.12 -20.43
CA GLY A 343 -11.33 4.73 -19.18
C GLY A 343 -10.12 5.59 -18.87
N TYR A 344 -9.25 5.84 -19.85
CA TYR A 344 -8.10 6.74 -19.65
C TYR A 344 -8.53 8.15 -19.27
N LEU A 345 -9.57 8.71 -19.89
CA LEU A 345 -10.09 10.04 -19.54
C LEU A 345 -10.57 10.09 -18.09
N VAL A 346 -11.29 9.05 -17.64
CA VAL A 346 -11.74 8.94 -16.25
C VAL A 346 -10.54 8.81 -15.29
N LEU A 347 -9.59 7.91 -15.59
CA LEU A 347 -8.40 7.71 -14.76
C LEU A 347 -7.54 8.98 -14.66
N PHE A 348 -7.35 9.70 -15.77
CA PHE A 348 -6.65 10.99 -15.77
C PHE A 348 -7.41 12.06 -14.98
N GLY A 349 -8.74 12.09 -15.09
CA GLY A 349 -9.58 12.98 -14.30
C GLY A 349 -9.42 12.74 -12.79
N ILE A 350 -9.46 11.46 -12.38
CA ILE A 350 -9.24 11.03 -10.99
C ILE A 350 -7.81 11.41 -10.53
N LEU A 351 -6.81 11.14 -11.36
CA LEU A 351 -5.41 11.48 -11.08
C LEU A 351 -5.22 12.99 -10.84
N ILE A 352 -5.76 13.82 -11.72
CA ILE A 352 -5.69 15.28 -11.59
C ILE A 352 -6.41 15.74 -10.33
N PHE A 353 -7.59 15.20 -10.04
CA PHE A 353 -8.38 15.56 -8.86
C PHE A 353 -7.62 15.26 -7.57
N PHE A 354 -7.07 14.04 -7.42
CA PHE A 354 -6.32 13.67 -6.22
C PHE A 354 -4.99 14.44 -6.13
N THR A 355 -4.28 14.63 -7.24
CA THR A 355 -3.05 15.44 -7.25
C THR A 355 -3.31 16.89 -6.81
N TYR A 356 -4.41 17.49 -7.29
CA TYR A 356 -4.82 18.83 -6.85
C TYR A 356 -5.10 18.87 -5.34
N ARG A 357 -5.83 17.87 -4.82
CA ARG A 357 -6.14 17.76 -3.40
C ARG A 357 -4.87 17.55 -2.55
N ASP A 358 -3.95 16.72 -2.99
CA ASP A 358 -2.67 16.49 -2.32
C ASP A 358 -1.86 17.79 -2.23
N ILE A 359 -1.78 18.54 -3.33
CA ILE A 359 -1.07 19.83 -3.35
C ILE A 359 -1.69 20.82 -2.37
N LEU A 360 -3.03 20.92 -2.32
CA LEU A 360 -3.71 21.78 -1.34
C LEU A 360 -3.42 21.37 0.10
N HIS A 361 -3.24 20.07 0.36
CA HIS A 361 -2.91 19.57 1.70
C HIS A 361 -1.50 19.97 2.13
N LEU A 362 -0.53 20.05 1.20
CA LEU A 362 0.84 20.49 1.49
C LEU A 362 0.96 21.97 1.89
N PHE A 363 -0.06 22.80 1.57
CA PHE A 363 -0.10 24.24 1.90
C PHE A 363 -0.98 24.57 3.12
N ARG A 364 -1.55 23.57 3.76
CA ARG A 364 -2.32 23.70 5.01
C ARG A 364 -1.49 23.23 6.21
#